data_9dfa33a59afac7cd22633072ae2cdc35
#
_entry.id   9dfa33a59afac7cd22633072ae2cdc35
#
_cell.length_a   1.000
_cell.length_b   1.000
_cell.length_c   1.000
_cell.angle_alpha   90.00
_cell.angle_beta   90.00
_cell.angle_gamma   90.00
#
_symmetry.space_group_name_H-M   'P 1'
#
loop_
_entity.id
_entity.type
_entity.pdbx_description
1 polymer ?
#
loop_
_entity_poly.entity_id
_entity_poly.type
_entity_poly.pdbx_seq_one_letter_code
_entity_poly.pdbx_strand_id
1 'polypeptide(L)'
;MKKWTAAALAALIALTLTGCSFQDVMLYLYGGDSFVTSAEPDYTTCDGDNGVTVVYDQNQWEQPVMAQDDTLSLTTGNQLSYTVVLLQTTDTYTDFLAQSGQELEETTGTVRYDIGFTVPDAAVSAVRYDCGSYQTIFAQIDYDCGETIYVTAAARTQDYEPIIALLQNVWPTGHAPENAQTADKTTKAVTEDDVNGGRSKSLA
;
A
#
# COMPACT_ATOMS: atom_id res chain seq x y z
N MET A 1 -29.26 14.35 38.80
CA MET A 1 -29.12 14.18 37.34
C MET A 1 -27.97 14.98 36.75
N LYS A 2 -27.64 16.22 37.18
CA LYS A 2 -26.55 17.04 36.59
C LYS A 2 -25.11 16.47 36.74
N LYS A 3 -24.83 15.63 37.72
CA LYS A 3 -23.48 15.09 37.96
C LYS A 3 -23.10 13.94 37.01
N TRP A 4 -24.07 13.20 36.51
CA TRP A 4 -23.86 12.09 35.57
C TRP A 4 -23.61 12.55 34.14
N THR A 5 -24.24 13.65 33.75
CA THR A 5 -24.03 14.23 32.42
C THR A 5 -22.63 14.83 32.27
N ALA A 6 -22.06 15.42 33.35
CA ALA A 6 -20.71 15.96 33.35
C ALA A 6 -19.64 14.85 33.27
N ALA A 7 -19.87 13.71 33.96
CA ALA A 7 -18.96 12.56 33.88
C ALA A 7 -18.97 11.89 32.50
N ALA A 8 -20.14 11.77 31.89
CA ALA A 8 -20.26 11.23 30.53
C ALA A 8 -19.60 12.15 29.49
N LEU A 9 -19.73 13.47 29.63
CA LEU A 9 -19.09 14.43 28.72
C LEU A 9 -17.57 14.45 28.88
N ALA A 10 -17.05 14.34 30.11
CA ALA A 10 -15.62 14.24 30.38
C ALA A 10 -15.01 12.96 29.83
N ALA A 11 -15.72 11.82 29.91
CA ALA A 11 -15.29 10.57 29.30
C ALA A 11 -15.25 10.66 27.78
N LEU A 12 -16.22 11.31 27.14
CA LEU A 12 -16.26 11.51 25.69
C LEU A 12 -15.09 12.38 25.20
N ILE A 13 -14.76 13.45 25.93
CA ILE A 13 -13.64 14.34 25.62
C ILE A 13 -12.30 13.62 25.82
N ALA A 14 -12.15 12.78 26.85
CA ALA A 14 -10.96 11.98 27.08
C ALA A 14 -10.71 10.98 25.93
N LEU A 15 -11.76 10.36 25.41
CA LEU A 15 -11.68 9.43 24.28
C LEU A 15 -11.25 10.11 22.98
N THR A 16 -11.66 11.37 22.72
CA THR A 16 -11.24 12.12 21.56
C THR A 16 -9.80 12.62 21.64
N LEU A 17 -9.25 12.82 22.84
CA LEU A 17 -7.87 13.27 23.07
C LEU A 17 -6.84 12.14 23.01
N THR A 18 -7.25 10.89 23.17
CA THR A 18 -6.33 9.73 23.16
C THR A 18 -6.08 9.17 21.76
N GLY A 19 -6.69 9.72 20.72
CA GLY A 19 -6.52 9.25 19.33
C GLY A 19 -7.12 7.86 19.06
N CYS A 20 -7.78 7.24 20.04
CA CYS A 20 -8.51 6.00 19.82
C CYS A 20 -9.70 6.26 18.91
N SER A 21 -9.75 5.54 17.78
CA SER A 21 -10.92 5.61 16.90
C SER A 21 -12.15 5.04 17.62
N PHE A 22 -13.34 5.47 17.23
CA PHE A 22 -14.59 4.90 17.76
C PHE A 22 -14.63 3.38 17.54
N GLN A 23 -13.98 2.87 16.49
CA GLN A 23 -13.82 1.45 16.22
C GLN A 23 -12.97 0.75 17.27
N ASP A 24 -11.86 1.35 17.75
CA ASP A 24 -11.01 0.77 18.79
C ASP A 24 -11.74 0.67 20.11
N VAL A 25 -12.59 1.67 20.42
CA VAL A 25 -13.43 1.67 21.62
C VAL A 25 -14.51 0.59 21.53
N MET A 26 -15.14 0.42 20.37
CA MET A 26 -16.14 -0.63 20.13
C MET A 26 -15.52 -2.02 20.20
N LEU A 27 -14.33 -2.23 19.63
CA LEU A 27 -13.56 -3.46 19.74
C LEU A 27 -13.23 -3.81 21.20
N TYR A 28 -12.82 -2.82 21.99
CA TYR A 28 -12.49 -3.03 23.41
C TYR A 28 -13.73 -3.32 24.28
N LEU A 29 -14.86 -2.64 24.00
CA LEU A 29 -16.09 -2.77 24.81
C LEU A 29 -16.92 -4.03 24.50
N TYR A 30 -16.85 -4.52 23.27
CA TYR A 30 -17.67 -5.66 22.80
C TYR A 30 -16.91 -6.95 22.64
N GLY A 31 -15.68 -7.04 23.15
CA GLY A 31 -14.91 -8.28 23.20
C GLY A 31 -14.52 -8.78 21.83
N GLY A 32 -13.51 -8.16 21.28
CA GLY A 32 -13.05 -8.23 19.92
C GLY A 32 -12.67 -9.56 19.28
N ASP A 33 -12.83 -10.69 19.94
CA ASP A 33 -12.49 -12.00 19.34
C ASP A 33 -13.49 -12.47 18.28
N SER A 34 -14.65 -11.79 18.14
CA SER A 34 -15.71 -12.22 17.23
C SER A 34 -15.79 -11.44 15.91
N PHE A 35 -15.03 -10.36 15.73
CA PHE A 35 -15.10 -9.51 14.55
C PHE A 35 -13.84 -9.47 13.70
N VAL A 36 -12.75 -10.10 14.14
CA VAL A 36 -11.60 -10.39 13.31
C VAL A 36 -11.67 -11.86 12.89
N THR A 37 -12.70 -12.23 12.16
CA THR A 37 -12.47 -13.23 11.12
C THR A 37 -11.57 -12.53 10.13
N SER A 38 -10.26 -12.73 10.23
CA SER A 38 -9.39 -12.53 9.08
C SER A 38 -10.00 -13.39 8.00
N ALA A 39 -10.67 -12.77 7.03
CA ALA A 39 -11.11 -13.48 5.84
C ALA A 39 -9.87 -14.19 5.31
N GLU A 40 -9.98 -15.46 4.96
CA GLU A 40 -8.87 -16.14 4.28
C GLU A 40 -8.42 -15.25 3.12
N PRO A 41 -7.12 -15.06 2.92
CA PRO A 41 -6.62 -14.22 1.84
C PRO A 41 -7.21 -14.66 0.50
N ASP A 42 -7.78 -13.75 -0.26
CA ASP A 42 -8.28 -14.00 -1.64
C ASP A 42 -7.26 -13.43 -2.63
N TYR A 43 -6.26 -14.24 -2.96
CA TYR A 43 -5.19 -13.84 -3.85
C TYR A 43 -5.63 -13.82 -5.32
N THR A 44 -5.23 -12.77 -5.99
CA THR A 44 -5.46 -12.55 -7.42
C THR A 44 -4.16 -12.10 -8.09
N THR A 45 -3.85 -12.66 -9.25
CA THR A 45 -2.74 -12.19 -10.09
C THR A 45 -3.25 -11.07 -10.99
N CYS A 46 -2.46 -9.99 -11.11
CA CYS A 46 -2.68 -8.92 -12.07
C CYS A 46 -1.43 -8.71 -12.93
N ASP A 47 -1.61 -8.75 -14.24
CA ASP A 47 -0.58 -8.39 -15.21
C ASP A 47 -0.81 -6.95 -15.66
N GLY A 48 0.18 -6.08 -15.40
CA GLY A 48 0.22 -4.71 -15.90
C GLY A 48 0.80 -4.64 -17.31
N ASP A 49 0.30 -3.71 -18.13
CA ASP A 49 0.80 -3.49 -19.48
C ASP A 49 2.24 -2.94 -19.49
N ASN A 50 2.76 -2.47 -18.35
CA ASN A 50 4.15 -2.07 -18.15
C ASN A 50 5.14 -3.22 -17.89
N GLY A 51 4.71 -4.46 -18.04
CA GLY A 51 5.56 -5.63 -17.84
C GLY A 51 5.73 -6.06 -16.37
N VAL A 52 4.90 -5.57 -15.47
CA VAL A 52 4.89 -5.98 -14.05
C VAL A 52 3.74 -6.91 -13.78
N THR A 53 4.02 -8.04 -13.15
CA THR A 53 3.02 -8.94 -12.57
C THR A 53 3.03 -8.81 -11.05
N VAL A 54 1.84 -8.72 -10.44
CA VAL A 54 1.66 -8.68 -8.99
C VAL A 54 0.61 -9.68 -8.55
N VAL A 55 0.85 -10.38 -7.44
CA VAL A 55 -0.18 -11.14 -6.72
C VAL A 55 -0.56 -10.39 -5.46
N TYR A 56 -1.83 -10.08 -5.32
CA TYR A 56 -2.37 -9.28 -4.24
C TYR A 56 -3.62 -9.90 -3.62
N ASP A 57 -3.84 -9.64 -2.34
CA ASP A 57 -5.05 -10.03 -1.63
C ASP A 57 -6.17 -9.00 -1.88
N GLN A 58 -7.26 -9.41 -2.55
CA GLN A 58 -8.42 -8.55 -2.83
C GLN A 58 -9.16 -8.08 -1.58
N ASN A 59 -8.95 -8.74 -0.43
CA ASN A 59 -9.52 -8.27 0.83
C ASN A 59 -8.77 -7.06 1.40
N GLN A 60 -7.52 -6.84 0.94
CA GLN A 60 -6.64 -5.79 1.43
C GLN A 60 -6.42 -4.68 0.39
N TRP A 61 -6.28 -5.03 -0.87
CA TRP A 61 -5.94 -4.12 -1.96
C TRP A 61 -7.08 -3.99 -2.96
N GLU A 62 -7.28 -2.79 -3.46
CA GLU A 62 -8.18 -2.54 -4.60
C GLU A 62 -7.60 -3.12 -5.89
N GLN A 63 -8.43 -3.28 -6.91
CA GLN A 63 -7.96 -3.73 -8.22
C GLN A 63 -6.90 -2.77 -8.77
N PRO A 64 -5.73 -3.28 -9.23
CA PRO A 64 -4.66 -2.45 -9.76
C PRO A 64 -5.10 -1.62 -10.97
N VAL A 65 -4.57 -0.40 -11.04
CA VAL A 65 -4.87 0.57 -12.12
C VAL A 65 -3.58 0.93 -12.86
N MET A 66 -3.63 0.90 -14.20
CA MET A 66 -2.57 1.45 -15.05
C MET A 66 -2.80 2.94 -15.25
N ALA A 67 -1.84 3.75 -14.79
CA ALA A 67 -1.81 5.18 -15.06
C ALA A 67 -1.27 5.49 -16.47
N GLN A 68 -1.47 6.71 -16.95
CA GLN A 68 -1.08 7.12 -18.30
C GLN A 68 0.44 7.16 -18.54
N ASP A 69 1.23 7.16 -17.46
CA ASP A 69 2.70 7.16 -17.48
C ASP A 69 3.29 5.74 -17.34
N ASP A 70 2.53 4.71 -17.70
CA ASP A 70 2.89 3.30 -17.57
C ASP A 70 3.18 2.87 -16.12
N THR A 71 2.60 3.54 -15.12
CA THR A 71 2.70 3.17 -13.72
C THR A 71 1.57 2.20 -13.33
N LEU A 72 1.92 1.04 -12.78
CA LEU A 72 0.95 0.15 -12.14
C LEU A 72 0.73 0.60 -10.70
N SER A 73 -0.48 1.04 -10.37
CA SER A 73 -0.86 1.58 -9.06
C SER A 73 -1.76 0.62 -8.30
N LEU A 74 -1.41 0.35 -7.04
CA LEU A 74 -2.24 -0.39 -6.10
C LEU A 74 -2.56 0.51 -4.90
N THR A 75 -3.81 0.46 -4.44
CA THR A 75 -4.27 1.24 -3.29
C THR A 75 -5.03 0.37 -2.29
N THR A 76 -5.08 0.79 -1.04
CA THR A 76 -5.97 0.18 -0.05
C THR A 76 -7.28 0.95 0.01
N GLY A 77 -8.41 0.23 0.11
CA GLY A 77 -9.76 0.83 0.20
C GLY A 77 -10.08 1.53 1.50
N ASN A 78 -9.16 1.58 2.46
CA ASN A 78 -9.40 2.16 3.77
C ASN A 78 -8.94 3.63 3.82
N GLN A 79 -9.88 4.57 3.92
CA GLN A 79 -9.59 6.01 4.00
C GLN A 79 -8.76 6.43 5.23
N LEU A 80 -8.76 5.66 6.31
CA LEU A 80 -8.01 5.96 7.54
C LEU A 80 -6.56 5.51 7.46
N SER A 81 -6.28 4.45 6.74
CA SER A 81 -4.95 3.89 6.51
C SER A 81 -4.65 3.80 5.01
N TYR A 82 -4.84 4.91 4.30
CA TYR A 82 -4.60 4.95 2.87
C TYR A 82 -3.15 4.62 2.56
N THR A 83 -2.97 3.59 1.74
CA THR A 83 -1.66 3.19 1.22
C THR A 83 -1.73 3.17 -0.29
N VAL A 84 -0.70 3.66 -0.95
CA VAL A 84 -0.50 3.57 -2.38
C VAL A 84 0.85 2.95 -2.67
N VAL A 85 0.91 2.04 -3.64
CA VAL A 85 2.14 1.46 -4.18
C VAL A 85 2.14 1.68 -5.68
N LEU A 86 3.21 2.27 -6.18
CA LEU A 86 3.45 2.57 -7.59
C LEU A 86 4.61 1.71 -8.07
N LEU A 87 4.40 0.97 -9.16
CA LEU A 87 5.37 0.06 -9.76
C LEU A 87 5.68 0.49 -11.19
N GLN A 88 6.96 0.66 -11.48
CA GLN A 88 7.48 1.15 -12.77
C GLN A 88 8.65 0.29 -13.24
N THR A 89 8.85 0.23 -14.57
CA THR A 89 9.99 -0.50 -15.19
C THR A 89 10.91 0.41 -16.01
N THR A 90 10.64 1.71 -16.06
CA THR A 90 11.40 2.67 -16.88
C THR A 90 12.63 3.18 -16.15
N ASP A 91 13.81 3.06 -16.74
CA ASP A 91 15.11 3.49 -16.17
C ASP A 91 15.15 4.96 -15.73
N THR A 92 14.39 5.84 -16.39
CA THR A 92 14.29 7.26 -16.00
C THR A 92 13.74 7.45 -14.59
N TYR A 93 13.10 6.43 -14.01
CA TYR A 93 12.58 6.47 -12.67
C TYR A 93 13.66 6.49 -11.59
N THR A 94 14.88 6.01 -11.90
CA THR A 94 16.04 6.09 -11.00
C THR A 94 16.34 7.54 -10.60
N ASP A 95 16.35 8.45 -11.57
CA ASP A 95 16.61 9.87 -11.30
C ASP A 95 15.49 10.49 -10.46
N PHE A 96 14.24 10.12 -10.72
CA PHE A 96 13.09 10.53 -9.94
C PHE A 96 13.20 10.08 -8.48
N LEU A 97 13.55 8.82 -8.21
CA LEU A 97 13.71 8.30 -6.85
C LEU A 97 14.86 9.02 -6.12
N ALA A 98 15.98 9.27 -6.80
CA ALA A 98 17.13 9.97 -6.23
C ALA A 98 16.78 11.42 -5.85
N GLN A 99 16.13 12.16 -6.75
CA GLN A 99 15.71 13.54 -6.51
C GLN A 99 14.66 13.61 -5.39
N SER A 100 13.63 12.77 -5.44
CA SER A 100 12.57 12.74 -4.43
C SER A 100 13.11 12.36 -3.05
N GLY A 101 14.07 11.44 -2.98
CA GLY A 101 14.76 11.07 -1.75
C GLY A 101 15.53 12.26 -1.15
N GLN A 102 16.27 13.01 -1.96
CA GLN A 102 16.97 14.21 -1.52
C GLN A 102 16.01 15.28 -1.00
N GLU A 103 14.92 15.55 -1.69
CA GLU A 103 13.87 16.50 -1.26
C GLU A 103 13.26 16.12 0.09
N LEU A 104 13.04 14.81 0.32
CA LEU A 104 12.55 14.31 1.61
C LEU A 104 13.59 14.48 2.72
N GLU A 105 14.89 14.23 2.45
CA GLU A 105 15.97 14.41 3.43
C GLU A 105 16.16 15.89 3.82
N GLU A 106 15.90 16.82 2.92
CA GLU A 106 15.94 18.26 3.18
C GLU A 106 14.70 18.76 3.97
N THR A 107 13.63 17.95 4.03
CA THR A 107 12.40 18.32 4.73
C THR A 107 12.55 18.16 6.23
N THR A 108 12.28 19.22 6.98
CA THR A 108 12.41 19.23 8.45
C THR A 108 11.49 18.19 9.09
N GLY A 109 12.07 17.34 9.92
CA GLY A 109 11.34 16.30 10.67
C GLY A 109 11.24 14.97 9.94
N THR A 110 11.75 14.84 8.73
CA THR A 110 11.86 13.55 8.04
C THR A 110 13.05 12.75 8.60
N VAL A 111 12.84 11.46 8.82
CA VAL A 111 13.88 10.52 9.24
C VAL A 111 14.00 9.41 8.23
N ARG A 112 15.23 9.19 7.72
CA ARG A 112 15.56 8.14 6.75
C ARG A 112 15.98 6.86 7.47
N TYR A 113 15.49 5.73 6.98
CA TYR A 113 15.87 4.38 7.41
C TYR A 113 16.21 3.53 6.20
N ASP A 114 17.36 2.86 6.22
CA ASP A 114 17.62 1.77 5.29
C ASP A 114 16.79 0.57 5.73
N ILE A 115 16.02 0.00 4.83
CA ILE A 115 15.18 -1.17 5.10
C ILE A 115 15.61 -2.32 4.19
N GLY A 116 15.48 -3.53 4.70
CA GLY A 116 15.78 -4.74 3.96
C GLY A 116 14.57 -5.68 3.97
N PHE A 117 14.26 -6.22 2.82
CA PHE A 117 13.34 -7.34 2.66
C PHE A 117 13.83 -8.23 1.52
N THR A 118 13.34 -9.45 1.47
CA THR A 118 13.77 -10.42 0.48
C THR A 118 12.68 -10.58 -0.57
N VAL A 119 13.08 -10.47 -1.85
CA VAL A 119 12.26 -10.84 -3.00
C VAL A 119 12.94 -12.04 -3.66
N PRO A 120 12.22 -13.10 -4.02
CA PRO A 120 12.82 -14.26 -4.69
C PRO A 120 13.47 -13.83 -6.02
N ASP A 121 14.65 -14.43 -6.32
CA ASP A 121 15.38 -14.23 -7.57
C ASP A 121 15.69 -12.75 -7.90
N ALA A 122 15.88 -11.92 -6.83
CA ALA A 122 16.17 -10.50 -6.99
C ALA A 122 17.06 -9.93 -5.88
N ALA A 123 17.81 -8.88 -6.21
CA ALA A 123 18.49 -8.00 -5.28
C ALA A 123 17.61 -6.78 -4.98
N VAL A 124 17.49 -6.41 -3.70
CA VAL A 124 16.65 -5.29 -3.27
C VAL A 124 17.51 -4.18 -2.67
N SER A 125 17.30 -2.95 -3.13
CA SER A 125 17.78 -1.72 -2.51
C SER A 125 16.58 -0.89 -2.11
N ALA A 126 16.40 -0.63 -0.80
CA ALA A 126 15.21 0.06 -0.32
C ALA A 126 15.51 1.01 0.83
N VAL A 127 14.78 2.13 0.84
CA VAL A 127 14.84 3.17 1.86
C VAL A 127 13.43 3.61 2.23
N ARG A 128 13.22 3.86 3.52
CA ARG A 128 11.98 4.39 4.07
C ARG A 128 12.23 5.76 4.66
N TYR A 129 11.36 6.69 4.36
CA TYR A 129 11.29 8.02 4.95
C TYR A 129 10.08 8.12 5.87
N ASP A 130 10.30 8.45 7.13
CA ASP A 130 9.25 8.77 8.09
C ASP A 130 9.04 10.28 8.10
N CYS A 131 7.91 10.73 7.60
CA CYS A 131 7.54 12.13 7.51
C CYS A 131 6.54 12.54 8.60
N GLY A 132 6.42 11.77 9.67
CA GLY A 132 5.55 12.01 10.81
C GLY A 132 4.10 11.59 10.58
N SER A 133 3.41 12.19 9.62
CA SER A 133 1.99 11.86 9.31
C SER A 133 1.83 10.78 8.24
N TYR A 134 2.90 10.45 7.55
CA TYR A 134 2.96 9.39 6.54
C TYR A 134 4.37 8.84 6.44
N GLN A 135 4.51 7.68 5.83
CA GLN A 135 5.79 7.08 5.47
C GLN A 135 5.86 6.94 3.96
N THR A 136 7.06 7.12 3.42
CA THR A 136 7.34 6.86 2.00
C THR A 136 8.45 5.81 1.91
N ILE A 137 8.26 4.84 1.01
CA ILE A 137 9.27 3.82 0.69
C ILE A 137 9.65 4.00 -0.77
N PHE A 138 10.95 4.05 -1.02
CA PHE A 138 11.52 3.91 -2.34
C PHE A 138 12.31 2.61 -2.39
N ALA A 139 12.10 1.83 -3.44
CA ALA A 139 12.87 0.63 -3.65
C ALA A 139 13.20 0.42 -5.13
N GLN A 140 14.32 -0.25 -5.34
CA GLN A 140 14.73 -0.82 -6.62
C GLN A 140 14.89 -2.32 -6.41
N ILE A 141 14.25 -3.11 -7.27
CA ILE A 141 14.27 -4.56 -7.24
C ILE A 141 14.86 -5.03 -8.55
N ASP A 142 16.11 -5.49 -8.50
CA ASP A 142 16.87 -5.98 -9.66
C ASP A 142 16.75 -7.49 -9.74
N TYR A 143 16.01 -7.99 -10.72
CA TYR A 143 15.77 -9.43 -10.90
C TYR A 143 16.90 -10.11 -11.67
N ASP A 144 17.15 -11.38 -11.38
CA ASP A 144 18.17 -12.21 -12.04
C ASP A 144 17.95 -12.36 -13.55
N CYS A 145 16.72 -12.13 -14.03
CA CYS A 145 16.41 -12.09 -15.48
C CYS A 145 16.92 -10.82 -16.19
N GLY A 146 17.45 -9.84 -15.45
CA GLY A 146 17.98 -8.57 -15.97
C GLY A 146 16.97 -7.43 -16.02
N GLU A 147 15.74 -7.65 -15.59
CA GLU A 147 14.70 -6.60 -15.47
C GLU A 147 14.75 -5.93 -14.10
N THR A 148 14.42 -4.66 -14.03
CA THR A 148 14.34 -3.89 -12.79
C THR A 148 12.93 -3.35 -12.59
N ILE A 149 12.42 -3.46 -11.35
CA ILE A 149 11.17 -2.82 -10.95
C ILE A 149 11.49 -1.71 -9.94
N TYR A 150 11.04 -0.51 -10.23
CA TYR A 150 11.15 0.66 -9.34
C TYR A 150 9.86 0.83 -8.57
N VAL A 151 9.97 1.12 -7.28
CA VAL A 151 8.85 1.21 -6.35
C VAL A 151 8.83 2.56 -5.67
N THR A 152 7.68 3.21 -5.71
CA THR A 152 7.33 4.30 -4.80
C THR A 152 6.09 3.89 -4.01
N ALA A 153 6.18 3.87 -2.69
CA ALA A 153 5.01 3.60 -1.86
C ALA A 153 4.86 4.67 -0.79
N ALA A 154 3.62 5.00 -0.47
CA ALA A 154 3.29 5.92 0.61
C ALA A 154 2.15 5.36 1.44
N ALA A 155 2.28 5.45 2.77
CA ALA A 155 1.26 5.00 3.71
C ALA A 155 1.04 6.03 4.81
N ARG A 156 -0.22 6.24 5.21
CA ARG A 156 -0.59 7.08 6.36
C ARG A 156 -0.49 6.36 7.70
N THR A 157 -0.20 5.09 7.70
CA THR A 157 0.01 4.29 8.91
C THR A 157 1.50 4.09 9.15
N GLN A 158 1.87 3.84 10.40
CA GLN A 158 3.24 3.43 10.74
C GLN A 158 3.51 1.95 10.40
N ASP A 159 2.48 1.19 10.10
CA ASP A 159 2.60 -0.18 9.66
C ASP A 159 2.83 -0.22 8.14
N TYR A 160 4.04 -0.59 7.74
CA TYR A 160 4.43 -0.75 6.34
C TYR A 160 4.58 -2.24 5.93
N GLU A 161 4.36 -3.16 6.84
CA GLU A 161 4.42 -4.60 6.56
C GLU A 161 3.50 -5.03 5.40
N PRO A 162 2.28 -4.49 5.23
CA PRO A 162 1.46 -4.80 4.06
C PRO A 162 2.11 -4.43 2.73
N ILE A 163 2.89 -3.34 2.69
CA ILE A 163 3.65 -2.96 1.49
C ILE A 163 4.73 -3.99 1.23
N ILE A 164 5.51 -4.37 2.25
CA ILE A 164 6.58 -5.36 2.09
C ILE A 164 6.01 -6.72 1.65
N ALA A 165 4.90 -7.15 2.25
CA ALA A 165 4.22 -8.40 1.87
C ALA A 165 3.75 -8.36 0.41
N LEU A 166 3.25 -7.21 -0.08
CA LEU A 166 2.90 -7.03 -1.48
C LEU A 166 4.14 -7.12 -2.39
N LEU A 167 5.22 -6.40 -2.04
CA LEU A 167 6.45 -6.34 -2.85
C LEU A 167 7.16 -7.70 -2.97
N GLN A 168 6.97 -8.60 -2.02
CA GLN A 168 7.47 -9.98 -2.10
C GLN A 168 6.72 -10.83 -3.14
N ASN A 169 5.60 -10.33 -3.67
CA ASN A 169 4.75 -10.99 -4.66
C ASN A 169 4.63 -10.15 -5.94
N VAL A 170 5.71 -9.46 -6.30
CA VAL A 170 5.86 -8.69 -7.55
C VAL A 170 6.99 -9.28 -8.35
N TRP A 171 6.86 -9.36 -9.67
CA TRP A 171 7.93 -9.80 -10.59
C TRP A 171 7.71 -9.29 -12.01
N PRO A 172 8.74 -9.30 -12.87
CA PRO A 172 8.58 -9.02 -14.29
C PRO A 172 7.68 -10.07 -14.96
N THR A 173 6.77 -9.64 -15.81
CA THR A 173 5.81 -10.52 -16.49
C THR A 173 6.52 -11.63 -17.26
N GLY A 174 6.10 -12.86 -17.03
CA GLY A 174 6.72 -14.06 -17.62
C GLY A 174 7.90 -14.63 -16.82
N HIS A 175 8.31 -14.02 -15.71
CA HIS A 175 9.43 -14.42 -14.86
C HIS A 175 8.98 -14.70 -13.41
N ALA A 176 7.88 -15.44 -13.24
CA ALA A 176 7.39 -15.82 -11.91
C ALA A 176 8.43 -16.69 -11.19
N PRO A 177 8.78 -16.39 -9.92
CA PRO A 177 9.65 -17.24 -9.11
C PRO A 177 9.05 -18.64 -8.92
N GLU A 178 9.91 -19.66 -8.71
CA GLU A 178 9.44 -21.06 -8.47
C GLU A 178 8.48 -21.17 -7.27
N ASN A 179 8.68 -20.30 -6.26
CA ASN A 179 7.87 -20.27 -5.04
C ASN A 179 6.88 -19.09 -5.02
N ALA A 180 6.51 -18.57 -6.20
CA ALA A 180 5.54 -17.48 -6.28
C ALA A 180 4.23 -17.86 -5.58
N GLN A 181 3.62 -16.87 -4.91
CA GLN A 181 2.28 -17.03 -4.37
C GLN A 181 1.33 -17.42 -5.49
N THR A 182 0.62 -18.53 -5.32
CA THR A 182 -0.39 -18.97 -6.31
C THR A 182 -1.69 -18.21 -6.08
N ALA A 183 -2.33 -17.81 -7.17
CA ALA A 183 -3.65 -17.20 -7.17
C ALA A 183 -4.58 -17.99 -8.11
N ASP A 184 -5.81 -18.20 -7.67
CA ASP A 184 -6.84 -18.91 -8.46
C ASP A 184 -7.40 -18.05 -9.60
N LYS A 185 -7.20 -16.74 -9.52
CA LYS A 185 -7.73 -15.75 -10.45
C LYS A 185 -6.61 -14.94 -11.08
N THR A 186 -6.79 -14.61 -12.35
CA THR A 186 -5.94 -13.65 -13.07
C THR A 186 -6.82 -12.53 -13.61
N THR A 187 -6.39 -11.29 -13.40
CA THR A 187 -7.04 -10.08 -13.91
C THR A 187 -6.04 -9.25 -14.71
N LYS A 188 -6.57 -8.29 -15.47
CA LYS A 188 -5.75 -7.21 -16.04
C LYS A 188 -5.95 -5.95 -15.23
N ALA A 189 -4.92 -5.11 -15.18
CA ALA A 189 -5.04 -3.78 -14.62
C ALA A 189 -6.11 -2.98 -15.37
N VAL A 190 -6.88 -2.18 -14.64
CA VAL A 190 -7.87 -1.26 -15.20
C VAL A 190 -7.15 0.01 -15.65
N THR A 191 -7.52 0.60 -16.78
CA THR A 191 -6.96 1.90 -17.17
C THR A 191 -7.67 3.04 -16.44
N GLU A 192 -7.00 4.18 -16.25
CA GLU A 192 -7.61 5.37 -15.63
C GLU A 192 -8.85 5.84 -16.39
N ASP A 193 -8.89 5.67 -17.71
CA ASP A 193 -10.03 6.04 -18.55
C ASP A 193 -11.26 5.17 -18.24
N ASP A 194 -11.07 3.89 -17.94
CA ASP A 194 -12.15 2.97 -17.56
C ASP A 194 -12.77 3.36 -16.20
N VAL A 195 -11.93 3.74 -15.23
CA VAL A 195 -12.36 4.19 -13.90
C VAL A 195 -13.18 5.50 -14.01
N ASN A 196 -12.70 6.46 -14.80
CA ASN A 196 -13.36 7.76 -14.99
C ASN A 196 -14.63 7.66 -15.85
N GLY A 197 -14.64 6.79 -16.86
CA GLY A 197 -15.81 6.54 -17.74
C GLY A 197 -16.99 5.90 -16.99
N GLY A 198 -16.73 5.07 -15.98
CA GLY A 198 -17.74 4.47 -15.12
C GLY A 198 -18.51 5.48 -14.25
N ARG A 199 -17.83 6.51 -13.74
CA ARG A 199 -18.45 7.57 -12.92
C ARG A 199 -19.40 8.47 -13.69
N SER A 200 -19.16 8.69 -14.99
CA SER A 200 -20.01 9.56 -15.83
C SER A 200 -21.38 8.94 -16.15
N LYS A 201 -21.51 7.61 -16.10
CA LYS A 201 -22.77 6.88 -16.41
C LYS A 201 -23.70 6.74 -15.20
N SER A 202 -23.24 7.02 -14.00
CA SER A 202 -24.01 6.88 -12.75
C SER A 202 -24.77 8.14 -12.35
N LEU A 203 -24.65 9.25 -13.09
CA LEU A 203 -25.27 10.56 -12.80
C LEU A 203 -26.31 11.00 -13.87
N ALA A 204 -26.78 10.07 -14.71
CA ALA A 204 -27.81 10.33 -15.71
C ALA A 204 -29.14 9.68 -15.32
#